data_ed848e142829814cc25960317b2516dd
#
_entry.id   ed848e142829814cc25960317b2516dd
#
_cell.length_a   1.000
_cell.length_b   1.000
_cell.length_c   1.000
_cell.angle_alpha   90.00
_cell.angle_beta   90.00
_cell.angle_gamma   90.00
#
_symmetry.space_group_name_H-M   'P 1'
#
loop_
_entity.id
_entity.type
_entity.pdbx_description
1 polymer ?
#
loop_
_entity_poly.entity_id
_entity_poly.type
_entity_poly.pdbx_seq_one_letter_code
_entity_poly.pdbx_strand_id
1 'polypeptide(L)'
;MRAVLYVDRETGTTVGEVPDPAPGPADVIVSVEACGLCGSDVHAVQNGNCGPGQVLGHEFSGRIVALGAEVAGWSEGQAVAASPIGSCGTCRICARGLPFRCPVVENIGITIPGAYAQYVK
;
A
#
# COMPACT_ATOMS: atom_id res chain seq x y z
N MET A 1 6.24 -13.35 -3.21
CA MET A 1 6.60 -12.26 -4.15
C MET A 1 7.86 -11.54 -3.69
N ARG A 2 8.59 -10.92 -4.63
CA ARG A 2 9.71 -10.05 -4.28
C ARG A 2 9.21 -8.69 -3.81
N ALA A 3 9.86 -8.15 -2.78
CA ALA A 3 9.59 -6.81 -2.26
C ALA A 3 10.88 -6.15 -1.76
N VAL A 4 10.87 -4.82 -1.64
CA VAL A 4 11.91 -4.06 -0.96
C VAL A 4 11.49 -3.89 0.49
N LEU A 5 12.31 -4.41 1.38
CA LEU A 5 12.06 -4.47 2.83
C LEU A 5 12.98 -3.48 3.55
N TYR A 6 12.43 -2.69 4.45
CA TYR A 6 13.24 -1.93 5.38
C TYR A 6 13.93 -2.88 6.37
N VAL A 7 15.21 -2.69 6.60
CA VAL A 7 16.02 -3.48 7.54
C VAL A 7 16.20 -2.70 8.84
N ASP A 8 16.99 -1.67 8.77
CA ASP A 8 17.28 -0.72 9.85
C ASP A 8 17.85 0.58 9.28
N ARG A 9 18.13 1.55 10.14
CA ARG A 9 18.64 2.86 9.72
C ARG A 9 20.05 2.81 9.10
N GLU A 10 20.88 1.87 9.50
CA GLU A 10 22.27 1.74 9.04
C GLU A 10 22.31 1.03 7.68
N THR A 11 21.62 -0.08 7.56
CA THR A 11 21.52 -0.91 6.35
C THR A 11 20.57 -0.31 5.32
N GLY A 12 19.51 0.38 5.77
CA GLY A 12 18.46 0.93 4.92
C GLY A 12 17.47 -0.13 4.48
N THR A 13 17.52 -0.52 3.21
CA THR A 13 16.57 -1.47 2.60
C THR A 13 17.28 -2.62 1.91
N THR A 14 16.58 -3.75 1.77
CA THR A 14 17.05 -4.93 1.01
C THR A 14 15.92 -5.49 0.16
N VAL A 15 16.27 -6.23 -0.89
CA VAL A 15 15.29 -7.03 -1.64
C VAL A 15 15.13 -8.38 -0.97
N GLY A 16 13.91 -8.75 -0.68
CA GLY A 16 13.57 -10.03 -0.05
C GLY A 16 12.28 -10.62 -0.61
N GLU A 17 11.85 -11.72 -0.03
CA GLU A 17 10.60 -12.38 -0.37
C GLU A 17 9.59 -12.29 0.78
N VAL A 18 8.35 -12.01 0.41
CA VAL A 18 7.19 -11.99 1.31
C VAL A 18 6.06 -12.82 0.69
N PRO A 19 5.08 -13.30 1.47
CA PRO A 19 3.91 -13.97 0.92
C PRO A 19 3.18 -13.07 -0.09
N ASP A 20 2.59 -13.67 -1.11
CA ASP A 20 1.70 -12.95 -2.01
C ASP A 20 0.45 -12.51 -1.25
N PRO A 21 -0.04 -11.28 -1.47
CA PRO A 21 -1.27 -10.85 -0.82
C PRO A 21 -2.48 -11.59 -1.38
N ALA A 22 -3.43 -11.93 -0.50
CA ALA A 22 -4.72 -12.47 -0.90
C ALA A 22 -5.82 -11.43 -0.60
N PRO A 23 -6.82 -11.28 -1.49
CA PRO A 23 -7.89 -10.33 -1.26
C PRO A 23 -8.83 -10.84 -0.16
N GLY A 24 -9.14 -9.98 0.81
CA GLY A 24 -10.32 -10.11 1.64
C GLY A 24 -11.59 -9.73 0.84
N PRO A 25 -12.79 -9.81 1.44
CA PRO A 25 -14.04 -9.59 0.72
C PRO A 25 -14.15 -8.24 -0.01
N ALA A 26 -13.61 -7.18 0.56
CA ALA A 26 -13.66 -5.81 0.01
C ALA A 26 -12.32 -5.32 -0.57
N ASP A 27 -11.32 -6.20 -0.70
CA ASP A 27 -9.98 -5.83 -1.12
C ASP A 27 -9.77 -6.00 -2.63
N VAL A 28 -8.82 -5.25 -3.15
CA VAL A 28 -8.31 -5.34 -4.53
C VAL A 28 -6.82 -5.63 -4.47
N ILE A 29 -6.35 -6.59 -5.28
CA ILE A 29 -4.92 -6.83 -5.46
C ILE A 29 -4.49 -6.21 -6.79
N VAL A 30 -3.47 -5.38 -6.72
CA VAL A 30 -2.87 -4.72 -7.88
C VAL A 30 -1.48 -5.30 -8.16
N SER A 31 -1.25 -5.77 -9.38
CA SER A 31 0.09 -6.03 -9.91
C SER A 31 0.74 -4.69 -10.21
N VAL A 32 1.81 -4.36 -9.52
CA VAL A 32 2.48 -3.07 -9.61
C VAL A 32 3.30 -3.00 -10.90
N GLU A 33 3.00 -2.03 -11.76
CA GLU A 33 3.75 -1.75 -12.99
C GLU A 33 4.78 -0.63 -12.77
N ALA A 34 4.45 0.34 -11.92
CA ALA A 34 5.36 1.42 -11.53
C ALA A 34 5.04 1.90 -10.11
N CYS A 35 6.09 2.26 -9.37
CA CYS A 35 5.98 2.91 -8.09
C CYS A 35 7.00 4.04 -7.99
N GLY A 36 6.54 5.25 -7.69
CA GLY A 36 7.36 6.43 -7.47
C GLY A 36 8.11 6.35 -6.14
N LEU A 37 9.25 7.02 -6.07
CA LEU A 37 10.00 7.21 -4.83
C LEU A 37 9.65 8.58 -4.25
N CYS A 38 8.88 8.61 -3.18
CA CYS A 38 8.55 9.83 -2.47
C CYS A 38 9.69 10.24 -1.51
N GLY A 39 9.86 11.54 -1.33
CA GLY A 39 10.78 12.05 -0.31
C GLY A 39 10.46 11.57 1.10
N SER A 40 9.21 11.26 1.40
CA SER A 40 8.81 10.69 2.70
C SER A 40 9.35 9.28 2.93
N ASP A 41 9.49 8.45 1.87
CA ASP A 41 10.12 7.12 1.99
C ASP A 41 11.60 7.26 2.35
N VAL A 42 12.31 8.18 1.69
CA VAL A 42 13.71 8.48 1.97
C VAL A 42 13.89 8.94 3.42
N HIS A 43 13.07 9.88 3.86
CA HIS A 43 13.12 10.38 5.24
C HIS A 43 12.76 9.31 6.27
N ALA A 44 11.79 8.46 5.97
CA ALA A 44 11.40 7.37 6.86
C ALA A 44 12.56 6.39 7.09
N VAL A 45 13.24 5.99 6.01
CA VAL A 45 14.43 5.11 6.07
C VAL A 45 15.57 5.80 6.83
N GLN A 46 15.93 7.02 6.46
CA GLN A 46 17.05 7.76 7.07
C GLN A 46 16.87 8.05 8.57
N ASN A 47 15.63 8.27 8.98
CA ASN A 47 15.32 8.57 10.38
C ASN A 47 14.97 7.32 11.21
N GLY A 48 14.87 6.14 10.60
CA GLY A 48 14.51 4.90 11.28
C GLY A 48 13.02 4.87 11.71
N ASN A 49 12.16 5.57 10.98
CA ASN A 49 10.71 5.65 11.27
C ASN A 49 9.91 4.49 10.65
N CYS A 50 10.57 3.41 10.31
CA CYS A 50 9.98 2.19 9.74
C CYS A 50 10.20 1.01 10.68
N GLY A 51 9.29 0.05 10.63
CA GLY A 51 9.49 -1.25 11.29
C GLY A 51 10.33 -2.20 10.43
N PRO A 52 11.23 -3.01 11.01
CA PRO A 52 11.94 -4.04 10.26
C PRO A 52 10.99 -4.96 9.49
N GLY A 53 11.29 -5.22 8.22
CA GLY A 53 10.44 -5.99 7.32
C GLY A 53 9.29 -5.19 6.68
N GLN A 54 9.13 -3.92 6.98
CA GLN A 54 8.12 -3.07 6.36
C GLN A 54 8.41 -2.88 4.86
N VAL A 55 7.38 -3.05 4.03
CA VAL A 55 7.39 -2.69 2.61
C VAL A 55 6.88 -1.28 2.48
N LEU A 56 7.69 -0.37 1.95
CA LEU A 56 7.35 1.03 1.69
C LEU A 56 6.73 1.19 0.29
N GLY A 57 6.57 2.45 -0.15
CA GLY A 57 6.04 2.81 -1.46
C GLY A 57 4.53 3.02 -1.44
N HIS A 58 4.10 4.20 -1.84
CA HIS A 58 2.71 4.66 -1.77
C HIS A 58 2.26 5.48 -2.99
N GLU A 59 3.12 5.64 -3.99
CA GLU A 59 2.83 6.35 -5.24
C GLU A 59 2.92 5.36 -6.40
N PHE A 60 1.85 4.58 -6.64
CA PHE A 60 1.91 3.46 -7.57
C PHE A 60 0.78 3.43 -8.59
N SER A 61 1.05 2.72 -9.67
CA SER A 61 0.08 2.33 -10.67
C SER A 61 0.31 0.88 -11.09
N GLY A 62 -0.72 0.26 -11.64
CA GLY A 62 -0.63 -1.13 -12.07
C GLY A 62 -1.97 -1.63 -12.60
N ARG A 63 -2.14 -2.95 -12.58
CA ARG A 63 -3.36 -3.62 -13.02
C ARG A 63 -3.96 -4.46 -11.92
N ILE A 64 -5.27 -4.45 -11.84
CA ILE A 64 -6.02 -5.33 -10.96
C ILE A 64 -5.82 -6.78 -11.39
N VAL A 65 -5.42 -7.65 -10.47
CA VAL A 65 -5.20 -9.07 -10.72
C VAL A 65 -6.08 -9.98 -9.87
N ALA A 66 -6.69 -9.44 -8.80
CA ALA A 66 -7.68 -10.16 -8.01
C ALA A 66 -8.61 -9.18 -7.31
N LEU A 67 -9.86 -9.60 -7.12
CA LEU A 67 -10.92 -8.84 -6.46
C LEU A 67 -11.58 -9.69 -5.38
N GLY A 68 -11.87 -9.06 -4.24
CA GLY A 68 -12.72 -9.64 -3.22
C GLY A 68 -14.18 -9.74 -3.67
N ALA A 69 -14.93 -10.64 -3.06
CA ALA A 69 -16.30 -10.96 -3.48
C ALA A 69 -17.31 -9.80 -3.33
N GLU A 70 -17.00 -8.81 -2.50
CA GLU A 70 -17.85 -7.63 -2.25
C GLU A 70 -17.43 -6.41 -3.09
N VAL A 71 -16.34 -6.53 -3.87
CA VAL A 71 -15.85 -5.44 -4.72
C VAL A 71 -16.74 -5.34 -5.96
N ALA A 72 -17.31 -4.16 -6.18
CA ALA A 72 -18.15 -3.87 -7.35
C ALA A 72 -17.58 -2.71 -8.17
N GLY A 73 -17.88 -2.68 -9.46
CA GLY A 73 -17.48 -1.60 -10.36
C GLY A 73 -16.03 -1.67 -10.86
N TRP A 74 -15.29 -2.71 -10.51
CA TRP A 74 -13.92 -2.96 -10.94
C TRP A 74 -13.80 -4.32 -11.64
N SER A 75 -12.77 -4.49 -12.45
CA SER A 75 -12.51 -5.73 -13.19
C SER A 75 -11.04 -6.07 -13.20
N GLU A 76 -10.72 -7.36 -13.22
CA GLU A 76 -9.35 -7.82 -13.48
C GLU A 76 -8.82 -7.31 -14.83
N GLY A 77 -7.54 -7.01 -14.89
CA GLY A 77 -6.87 -6.39 -16.02
C GLY A 77 -7.04 -4.87 -16.13
N GLN A 78 -7.95 -4.26 -15.37
CA GLN A 78 -8.14 -2.81 -15.36
C GLN A 78 -6.90 -2.08 -14.84
N ALA A 79 -6.45 -1.05 -15.58
CA ALA A 79 -5.35 -0.19 -15.15
C ALA A 79 -5.84 0.79 -14.08
N VAL A 80 -5.06 0.94 -13.03
CA VAL A 80 -5.36 1.80 -11.88
C VAL A 80 -4.15 2.57 -11.39
N ALA A 81 -4.39 3.75 -10.82
CA ALA A 81 -3.50 4.43 -9.89
C ALA A 81 -4.30 4.66 -8.62
N ALA A 82 -3.73 4.35 -7.47
CA ALA A 82 -4.46 4.38 -6.21
C ALA A 82 -4.01 5.51 -5.30
N SER A 83 -4.97 6.08 -4.57
CA SER A 83 -4.63 6.88 -3.39
C SER A 83 -4.10 5.96 -2.29
N PRO A 84 -3.00 6.32 -1.64
CA PRO A 84 -2.45 5.48 -0.57
C PRO A 84 -3.28 5.54 0.72
N ILE A 85 -4.28 6.42 0.81
CA ILE A 85 -5.03 6.67 2.04
C ILE A 85 -6.34 5.87 1.99
N GLY A 86 -6.39 4.80 2.79
CA GLY A 86 -7.59 4.03 3.06
C GLY A 86 -8.37 4.60 4.25
N SER A 87 -9.68 4.64 4.16
CA SER A 87 -10.55 5.08 5.25
C SER A 87 -11.81 4.22 5.30
N CYS A 88 -12.49 4.17 6.45
CA CYS A 88 -13.69 3.34 6.57
C CYS A 88 -14.89 3.83 5.74
N GLY A 89 -14.87 5.06 5.23
CA GLY A 89 -15.97 5.63 4.44
C GLY A 89 -17.25 5.95 5.22
N THR A 90 -17.47 5.37 6.40
CA THR A 90 -18.76 5.38 7.11
C THR A 90 -18.78 6.22 8.39
N CYS A 91 -17.64 6.54 9.00
CA CYS A 91 -17.61 7.33 10.23
C CYS A 91 -17.99 8.80 10.00
N ARG A 92 -18.34 9.51 11.09
CA ARG A 92 -18.68 10.94 11.04
C ARG A 92 -17.62 11.82 10.36
N ILE A 93 -16.37 11.43 10.44
CA ILE A 93 -15.25 12.19 9.86
C ILE A 93 -15.21 11.96 8.35
N CYS A 94 -15.35 10.72 7.89
CA CYS A 94 -15.47 10.40 6.46
C CYS A 94 -16.71 11.04 5.84
N ALA A 95 -17.86 11.01 6.51
CA ALA A 95 -19.09 11.64 6.05
C ALA A 95 -18.99 13.18 5.91
N ARG A 96 -18.01 13.81 6.58
CA ARG A 96 -17.70 15.24 6.44
C ARG A 96 -16.64 15.54 5.36
N GLY A 97 -16.27 14.55 4.55
CA GLY A 97 -15.25 14.71 3.50
C GLY A 97 -13.80 14.82 4.00
N LEU A 98 -13.51 14.28 5.18
CA LEU A 98 -12.18 14.30 5.80
C LEU A 98 -11.61 12.88 6.01
N PRO A 99 -11.54 12.04 4.94
CA PRO A 99 -11.14 10.64 5.07
C PRO A 99 -9.73 10.46 5.67
N PHE A 100 -8.82 11.41 5.41
CA PHE A 100 -7.45 11.41 5.96
C PHE A 100 -7.39 11.59 7.50
N ARG A 101 -8.51 11.97 8.14
CA ARG A 101 -8.66 12.06 9.61
C ARG A 101 -9.49 10.90 10.17
N CYS A 102 -9.75 9.88 9.39
CA CYS A 102 -10.45 8.69 9.83
C CYS A 102 -9.70 8.04 11.03
N PRO A 103 -10.40 7.66 12.11
CA PRO A 103 -9.74 7.02 13.27
C PRO A 103 -9.09 5.67 12.93
N VAL A 104 -9.55 5.03 11.87
CA VAL A 104 -9.03 3.75 11.38
C VAL A 104 -8.40 3.90 9.99
N VAL A 105 -7.74 5.04 9.76
CA VAL A 105 -7.05 5.28 8.49
C VAL A 105 -5.91 4.26 8.32
N GLU A 106 -5.89 3.64 7.15
CA GLU A 106 -4.78 2.80 6.70
C GLU A 106 -4.03 3.53 5.59
N ASN A 107 -2.71 3.53 5.68
CA ASN A 107 -1.87 4.17 4.68
C ASN A 107 -0.95 3.12 4.07
N ILE A 108 -1.14 2.84 2.79
CA ILE A 108 -0.29 1.93 2.00
C ILE A 108 1.16 2.42 2.08
N GLY A 109 2.08 1.52 2.40
CA GLY A 109 3.50 1.81 2.55
C GLY A 109 3.90 2.48 3.88
N ILE A 110 2.93 2.78 4.77
CA ILE A 110 3.18 3.43 6.07
C ILE A 110 2.63 2.58 7.23
N THR A 111 1.33 2.33 7.26
CA THR A 111 0.70 1.51 8.32
C THR A 111 0.38 0.10 7.84
N ILE A 112 0.28 -0.11 6.55
CA ILE A 112 0.11 -1.40 5.89
C ILE A 112 1.18 -1.57 4.81
N PRO A 113 1.45 -2.80 4.32
CA PRO A 113 2.45 -3.04 3.28
C PRO A 113 2.24 -2.19 2.02
N GLY A 114 3.34 -1.67 1.49
CA GLY A 114 3.36 -0.77 0.34
C GLY A 114 3.66 -1.44 -0.99
N ALA A 115 3.87 -0.58 -1.99
CA ALA A 115 3.96 -0.97 -3.39
C ALA A 115 5.40 -1.11 -3.93
N TYR A 116 6.44 -1.03 -3.08
CA TYR A 116 7.76 -1.50 -3.49
C TYR A 116 7.82 -3.03 -3.48
N ALA A 117 6.85 -3.65 -4.15
CA ALA A 117 6.62 -5.08 -4.27
C ALA A 117 5.99 -5.41 -5.63
N GLN A 118 5.93 -6.69 -5.97
CA GLN A 118 5.26 -7.12 -7.21
C GLN A 118 3.74 -6.93 -7.14
N TYR A 119 3.17 -7.07 -5.96
CA TYR A 119 1.72 -6.89 -5.71
C TYR A 119 1.49 -6.05 -4.47
N VAL A 120 0.38 -5.31 -4.46
CA VAL A 120 -0.11 -4.53 -3.32
C VAL A 120 -1.62 -4.75 -3.15
N LYS A 121 -2.05 -4.77 -1.88
CA LYS A 121 -3.46 -4.90 -1.50
C LYS A 121 -4.02 -3.55 -1.08
#